data_570e31b9bbbd9f8300cfcffbe6c4797d
#
_entry.id   570e31b9bbbd9f8300cfcffbe6c4797d
#
_cell.length_a   1.000
_cell.length_b   1.000
_cell.length_c   1.000
_cell.angle_alpha   90.00
_cell.angle_beta   90.00
_cell.angle_gamma   90.00
#
_symmetry.space_group_name_H-M   'P 1'
#
loop_
_entity.id
_entity.type
_entity.pdbx_description
1 polymer ?
#
loop_
_entity_poly.entity_id
_entity_poly.type
_entity_poly.pdbx_seq_one_letter_code
_entity_poly.pdbx_strand_id
1 'polypeptide(L)'
;MPESAKYREICETLKSEILGGKHLATRAFPSSIALARRFKTTRATIRRAIDQLRGQGLIGCRKGSGTFITKIGASRKIGLIVPALPKVEIFSAICHEISEVCQEHDRLVLFADEKADAPDKVGTRLQELAVKFIEDGVAGVVFHPVDYCPNAARINREIVGVFVRANIPVVLLDCDLEHTMQSGGLDLVGIDNVEVGWKLGRHVIERGARRILFVKRTEWSVNVRKRLMGLKNAAEGCRGVEVCEHLLDAGGKDAFLKLLKRRCPDAIVCSSDAVAANVLKLAEKAGKSSPHDVLVAGVNDVEIARITSPSLTTVRQPCADIARAAIETLEWRMANPGAKPRHICLPTELIVRDSTGGSGRT
;
A
#
# COMPACT_ATOMS: atom_id res chain seq x y z
N MET A 1 28.94 -17.24 26.80
CA MET A 1 27.62 -16.99 26.20
C MET A 1 26.96 -18.33 25.89
N PRO A 2 25.68 -18.52 26.17
CA PRO A 2 25.02 -19.79 25.86
C PRO A 2 25.05 -20.03 24.33
N GLU A 3 25.30 -21.25 23.94
CA GLU A 3 25.47 -21.71 22.54
C GLU A 3 24.27 -21.32 21.62
N SER A 4 23.10 -21.17 22.23
CA SER A 4 21.88 -20.71 21.55
C SER A 4 21.91 -19.25 21.08
N ALA A 5 22.67 -18.37 21.73
CA ALA A 5 22.80 -16.95 21.32
C ALA A 5 23.78 -16.81 20.16
N LYS A 6 24.90 -17.57 20.19
CA LYS A 6 25.97 -17.47 19.21
C LYS A 6 25.55 -17.94 17.81
N TYR A 7 24.70 -18.98 17.68
CA TYR A 7 24.25 -19.40 16.36
C TYR A 7 23.28 -18.39 15.72
N ARG A 8 22.48 -17.69 16.54
CA ARG A 8 21.56 -16.63 16.04
C ARG A 8 22.35 -15.45 15.48
N GLU A 9 23.35 -14.97 16.22
CA GLU A 9 24.25 -13.91 15.76
C GLU A 9 24.94 -14.26 14.42
N ILE A 10 25.43 -15.49 14.31
CA ILE A 10 26.03 -16.01 13.08
C ILE A 10 25.01 -16.06 11.94
N CYS A 11 23.79 -16.54 12.23
CA CYS A 11 22.74 -16.60 11.24
C CYS A 11 22.38 -15.22 10.71
N GLU A 12 22.20 -14.23 11.59
CA GLU A 12 21.90 -12.84 11.20
C GLU A 12 23.04 -12.21 10.40
N THR A 13 24.31 -12.43 10.81
CA THR A 13 25.47 -11.93 10.06
C THR A 13 25.52 -12.51 8.65
N LEU A 14 25.40 -13.84 8.52
CA LEU A 14 25.44 -14.51 7.22
C LEU A 14 24.28 -14.11 6.33
N LYS A 15 23.11 -13.88 6.91
CA LYS A 15 21.92 -13.43 6.26
C LYS A 15 22.08 -12.02 5.71
N SER A 16 22.58 -11.07 6.52
CA SER A 16 22.92 -9.71 6.09
C SER A 16 23.93 -9.72 4.93
N GLU A 17 24.93 -10.61 4.98
CA GLU A 17 25.91 -10.77 3.90
C GLU A 17 25.30 -11.31 2.60
N ILE A 18 24.37 -12.29 2.69
CA ILE A 18 23.65 -12.82 1.53
C ILE A 18 22.77 -11.73 0.90
N LEU A 19 21.97 -11.08 1.72
CA LEU A 19 21.03 -10.04 1.26
C LEU A 19 21.77 -8.79 0.76
N GLY A 20 22.92 -8.44 1.37
CA GLY A 20 23.84 -7.38 0.93
C GLY A 20 24.68 -7.74 -0.29
N GLY A 21 24.48 -8.90 -0.89
CA GLY A 21 25.12 -9.27 -2.16
C GLY A 21 26.58 -9.75 -2.07
N LYS A 22 27.14 -9.95 -0.88
CA LYS A 22 28.57 -10.30 -0.69
C LYS A 22 29.03 -11.56 -1.45
N HIS A 23 28.12 -12.47 -1.78
CA HIS A 23 28.44 -13.75 -2.44
C HIS A 23 27.80 -13.89 -3.83
N LEU A 24 27.30 -12.79 -4.42
CA LEU A 24 26.58 -12.82 -5.69
C LEU A 24 27.41 -13.24 -6.88
N ALA A 25 28.67 -12.82 -6.94
CA ALA A 25 29.54 -13.06 -8.10
C ALA A 25 29.77 -14.55 -8.39
N THR A 26 29.85 -15.39 -7.35
CA THR A 26 30.13 -16.82 -7.50
C THR A 26 28.93 -17.71 -7.20
N ARG A 27 27.91 -17.19 -6.54
CA ARG A 27 26.80 -17.95 -5.92
C ARG A 27 27.26 -19.08 -5.00
N ALA A 28 28.53 -19.24 -4.78
CA ALA A 28 29.10 -20.25 -3.89
C ALA A 28 29.04 -19.75 -2.45
N PHE A 29 28.39 -20.50 -1.59
CA PHE A 29 28.35 -20.18 -0.17
C PHE A 29 29.56 -20.80 0.53
N PRO A 30 30.20 -20.11 1.49
CA PRO A 30 31.39 -20.63 2.14
C PRO A 30 31.15 -21.97 2.81
N SER A 31 32.17 -22.86 2.83
CA SER A 31 32.04 -24.18 3.46
C SER A 31 31.85 -24.05 4.97
N SER A 32 31.18 -25.03 5.58
CA SER A 32 30.98 -25.07 7.04
C SER A 32 32.30 -25.04 7.81
N ILE A 33 33.39 -25.52 7.21
CA ILE A 33 34.74 -25.50 7.80
C ILE A 33 35.27 -24.05 7.79
N ALA A 34 35.15 -23.36 6.65
CA ALA A 34 35.59 -21.98 6.52
C ALA A 34 34.80 -21.05 7.47
N LEU A 35 33.49 -21.24 7.56
CA LEU A 35 32.64 -20.49 8.47
C LEU A 35 32.96 -20.78 9.95
N ALA A 36 33.20 -22.03 10.31
CA ALA A 36 33.59 -22.40 11.68
C ALA A 36 34.90 -21.72 12.13
N ARG A 37 35.90 -21.65 11.22
CA ARG A 37 37.14 -20.89 11.45
C ARG A 37 36.86 -19.37 11.57
N ARG A 38 36.12 -18.81 10.67
CA ARG A 38 35.79 -17.36 10.65
C ARG A 38 35.10 -16.91 11.93
N PHE A 39 34.06 -17.63 12.35
CA PHE A 39 33.26 -17.28 13.54
C PHE A 39 33.79 -17.87 14.85
N LYS A 40 34.98 -18.55 14.82
CA LYS A 40 35.59 -19.17 15.98
C LYS A 40 34.56 -20.02 16.79
N THR A 41 33.90 -20.94 16.09
CA THR A 41 32.81 -21.76 16.66
C THR A 41 32.87 -23.20 16.14
N THR A 42 31.98 -24.06 16.65
CA THR A 42 31.94 -25.48 16.24
C THR A 42 31.22 -25.65 14.89
N ARG A 43 31.54 -26.73 14.17
CA ARG A 43 30.82 -27.10 12.93
C ARG A 43 29.34 -27.35 13.17
N ALA A 44 28.96 -27.82 14.34
CA ALA A 44 27.57 -28.07 14.73
C ALA A 44 26.78 -26.74 14.81
N THR A 45 27.36 -25.69 15.41
CA THR A 45 26.76 -24.36 15.49
C THR A 45 26.57 -23.74 14.10
N ILE A 46 27.58 -23.88 13.22
CA ILE A 46 27.47 -23.42 11.81
C ILE A 46 26.39 -24.20 11.05
N ARG A 47 26.30 -25.51 11.25
CA ARG A 47 25.30 -26.35 10.60
C ARG A 47 23.89 -25.93 10.97
N ARG A 48 23.64 -25.62 12.24
CA ARG A 48 22.33 -25.05 12.67
C ARG A 48 22.01 -23.74 12.00
N ALA A 49 22.98 -22.82 11.87
CA ALA A 49 22.80 -21.57 11.15
C ALA A 49 22.52 -21.79 9.65
N ILE A 50 23.25 -22.71 9.00
CA ILE A 50 23.01 -23.11 7.61
C ILE A 50 21.63 -23.73 7.43
N ASP A 51 21.20 -24.62 8.32
CA ASP A 51 19.87 -25.25 8.25
C ASP A 51 18.74 -24.22 8.40
N GLN A 52 18.95 -23.20 9.25
CA GLN A 52 18.03 -22.08 9.37
C GLN A 52 17.97 -21.23 8.09
N LEU A 53 19.12 -20.84 7.52
CA LEU A 53 19.19 -20.09 6.27
C LEU A 53 18.58 -20.87 5.09
N ARG A 54 18.73 -22.21 5.10
CA ARG A 54 18.09 -23.10 4.13
C ARG A 54 16.58 -23.15 4.31
N GLY A 55 16.10 -23.23 5.54
CA GLY A 55 14.67 -23.13 5.87
C GLY A 55 14.06 -21.81 5.46
N GLN A 56 14.87 -20.75 5.39
CA GLN A 56 14.49 -19.42 4.89
C GLN A 56 14.58 -19.30 3.35
N GLY A 57 14.98 -20.35 2.64
CA GLY A 57 15.12 -20.33 1.18
C GLY A 57 16.30 -19.51 0.64
N LEU A 58 17.16 -18.95 1.52
CA LEU A 58 18.28 -18.10 1.11
C LEU A 58 19.45 -18.89 0.53
N ILE A 59 19.62 -20.14 0.97
CA ILE A 59 20.66 -21.03 0.48
C ILE A 59 20.07 -22.41 0.15
N GLY A 60 20.65 -23.06 -0.85
CA GLY A 60 20.39 -24.45 -1.24
C GLY A 60 21.60 -25.34 -1.02
N CYS A 61 21.39 -26.63 -0.84
CA CYS A 61 22.45 -27.64 -0.78
C CYS A 61 22.25 -28.66 -1.92
N ARG A 62 23.30 -28.91 -2.69
CA ARG A 62 23.29 -29.96 -3.71
C ARG A 62 24.34 -31.02 -3.33
N LYS A 63 23.92 -32.27 -3.30
CA LYS A 63 24.82 -33.39 -2.97
C LYS A 63 26.01 -33.42 -3.97
N GLY A 64 27.22 -33.34 -3.46
CA GLY A 64 28.44 -33.29 -4.28
C GLY A 64 28.88 -31.87 -4.75
N SER A 65 28.01 -30.86 -4.71
CA SER A 65 28.35 -29.49 -5.19
C SER A 65 28.35 -28.44 -4.07
N GLY A 66 28.08 -28.84 -2.83
CA GLY A 66 28.14 -27.93 -1.67
C GLY A 66 26.89 -27.08 -1.44
N THR A 67 27.07 -26.01 -0.71
CA THR A 67 26.03 -25.00 -0.41
C THR A 67 26.15 -23.83 -1.38
N PHE A 68 25.03 -23.36 -1.89
CA PHE A 68 24.98 -22.24 -2.83
C PHE A 68 23.84 -21.27 -2.44
N ILE A 69 23.97 -20.01 -2.83
CA ILE A 69 22.92 -19.01 -2.65
C ILE A 69 21.84 -19.25 -3.72
N THR A 70 20.58 -19.33 -3.28
CA THR A 70 19.44 -19.52 -4.18
C THR A 70 19.24 -18.28 -5.07
N LYS A 71 18.42 -18.39 -6.12
CA LYS A 71 18.04 -17.23 -6.93
C LYS A 71 17.40 -16.15 -6.06
N ILE A 72 16.58 -16.53 -5.09
CA ILE A 72 15.89 -15.60 -4.16
C ILE A 72 16.92 -14.91 -3.27
N GLY A 73 17.85 -15.64 -2.64
CA GLY A 73 18.90 -15.06 -1.79
C GLY A 73 19.93 -14.20 -2.53
N ALA A 74 20.09 -14.41 -3.85
CA ALA A 74 21.03 -13.67 -4.70
C ALA A 74 20.37 -12.47 -5.42
N SER A 75 19.04 -12.42 -5.47
CA SER A 75 18.34 -11.42 -6.25
C SER A 75 18.28 -10.08 -5.53
N ARG A 76 18.60 -9.03 -6.30
CA ARG A 76 18.39 -7.62 -5.89
C ARG A 76 17.02 -7.10 -6.35
N LYS A 77 16.24 -7.88 -7.08
CA LYS A 77 15.00 -7.45 -7.71
C LYS A 77 13.84 -7.54 -6.73
N ILE A 78 13.11 -6.46 -6.58
CA ILE A 78 11.84 -6.38 -5.86
C ILE A 78 10.72 -6.24 -6.88
N GLY A 79 9.70 -7.07 -6.78
CA GLY A 79 8.49 -6.94 -7.58
C GLY A 79 7.55 -5.90 -6.96
N LEU A 80 7.02 -5.00 -7.80
CA LEU A 80 6.00 -4.03 -7.41
C LEU A 80 4.78 -4.21 -8.32
N ILE A 81 3.68 -4.66 -7.73
CA ILE A 81 2.41 -4.86 -8.45
C ILE A 81 1.38 -3.88 -7.90
N VAL A 82 0.98 -2.92 -8.74
CA VAL A 82 -0.05 -1.92 -8.43
C VAL A 82 -1.06 -1.91 -9.58
N PRO A 83 -2.17 -2.64 -9.45
CA PRO A 83 -3.20 -2.69 -10.48
C PRO A 83 -3.87 -1.33 -10.67
N ALA A 84 -4.20 -0.99 -11.94
CA ALA A 84 -4.86 0.25 -12.33
C ALA A 84 -4.11 1.55 -11.94
N LEU A 85 -2.77 1.52 -11.89
CA LEU A 85 -1.91 2.65 -11.56
C LEU A 85 -2.31 3.97 -12.26
N PRO A 86 -2.63 3.99 -13.57
CA PRO A 86 -2.97 5.25 -14.25
C PRO A 86 -4.27 5.90 -13.77
N LYS A 87 -5.10 5.16 -13.02
CA LYS A 87 -6.41 5.65 -12.54
C LYS A 87 -6.37 6.20 -11.12
N VAL A 88 -5.27 6.00 -10.39
CA VAL A 88 -5.17 6.38 -8.97
C VAL A 88 -3.84 7.10 -8.72
N GLU A 89 -3.88 8.43 -8.77
CA GLU A 89 -2.71 9.33 -8.74
C GLU A 89 -1.77 9.11 -7.54
N ILE A 90 -2.30 8.74 -6.36
CA ILE A 90 -1.49 8.51 -5.16
C ILE A 90 -0.48 7.37 -5.35
N PHE A 91 -0.82 6.35 -6.13
CA PHE A 91 0.10 5.24 -6.35
C PHE A 91 1.29 5.60 -7.21
N SER A 92 1.16 6.58 -8.10
CA SER A 92 2.32 7.10 -8.86
C SER A 92 3.36 7.70 -7.90
N ALA A 93 2.91 8.47 -6.90
CA ALA A 93 3.80 9.02 -5.88
C ALA A 93 4.43 7.92 -5.01
N ILE A 94 3.63 6.96 -4.52
CA ILE A 94 4.15 5.85 -3.70
C ILE A 94 5.14 4.98 -4.50
N CYS A 95 4.87 4.69 -5.78
CA CYS A 95 5.77 3.91 -6.63
C CYS A 95 7.10 4.62 -6.88
N HIS A 96 7.07 5.96 -7.05
CA HIS A 96 8.27 6.76 -7.15
C HIS A 96 9.12 6.64 -5.88
N GLU A 97 8.52 6.88 -4.71
CA GLU A 97 9.20 6.75 -3.42
C GLU A 97 9.74 5.33 -3.16
N ILE A 98 8.99 4.28 -3.53
CA ILE A 98 9.48 2.89 -3.46
C ILE A 98 10.73 2.71 -4.33
N SER A 99 10.77 3.33 -5.52
CA SER A 99 11.94 3.25 -6.40
C SER A 99 13.16 3.92 -5.77
N GLU A 100 12.99 5.10 -5.16
CA GLU A 100 14.06 5.80 -4.45
C GLU A 100 14.59 4.98 -3.26
N VAL A 101 13.71 4.49 -2.40
CA VAL A 101 14.10 3.63 -1.26
C VAL A 101 14.80 2.36 -1.74
N CYS A 102 14.33 1.74 -2.82
CA CYS A 102 14.99 0.56 -3.37
C CYS A 102 16.41 0.87 -3.84
N GLN A 103 16.66 2.04 -4.45
CA GLN A 103 18.00 2.47 -4.83
C GLN A 103 18.91 2.66 -3.62
N GLU A 104 18.42 3.29 -2.54
CA GLU A 104 19.17 3.42 -1.27
C GLU A 104 19.60 2.05 -0.71
N HIS A 105 18.77 1.01 -0.90
CA HIS A 105 19.01 -0.36 -0.44
C HIS A 105 19.73 -1.25 -1.47
N ASP A 106 20.28 -0.69 -2.56
CA ASP A 106 20.91 -1.44 -3.67
C ASP A 106 19.95 -2.51 -4.27
N ARG A 107 18.69 -2.15 -4.43
CA ARG A 107 17.63 -2.97 -5.02
C ARG A 107 17.18 -2.43 -6.37
N LEU A 108 16.66 -3.32 -7.21
CA LEU A 108 16.05 -2.98 -8.49
C LEU A 108 14.55 -3.26 -8.40
N VAL A 109 13.72 -2.32 -8.83
CA VAL A 109 12.27 -2.50 -8.90
C VAL A 109 11.88 -3.06 -10.27
N LEU A 110 11.18 -4.20 -10.28
CA LEU A 110 10.42 -4.67 -11.43
C LEU A 110 8.98 -4.24 -11.23
N PHE A 111 8.54 -3.31 -12.05
CA PHE A 111 7.19 -2.78 -11.98
C PHE A 111 6.25 -3.52 -12.94
N ALA A 112 5.06 -3.90 -12.47
CA ALA A 112 4.00 -4.43 -13.30
C ALA A 112 2.74 -3.57 -13.13
N ASP A 113 2.32 -2.97 -14.25
CA ASP A 113 1.02 -2.33 -14.40
C ASP A 113 0.10 -3.25 -15.21
N GLU A 114 -1.12 -3.36 -14.75
CA GLU A 114 -2.14 -4.13 -15.43
C GLU A 114 -2.92 -3.21 -16.38
N LYS A 115 -2.82 -3.50 -17.68
CA LYS A 115 -3.63 -2.87 -18.73
C LYS A 115 -4.74 -3.84 -19.17
N ALA A 116 -5.61 -4.24 -18.24
CA ALA A 116 -6.74 -5.05 -18.64
C ALA A 116 -7.84 -4.14 -19.21
N ASP A 117 -8.12 -4.34 -20.48
CA ASP A 117 -9.22 -3.64 -21.18
C ASP A 117 -10.60 -4.09 -20.68
N ALA A 118 -10.66 -5.21 -19.94
CA ALA A 118 -11.88 -5.78 -19.42
C ALA A 118 -11.70 -6.31 -17.99
N PRO A 119 -12.62 -6.01 -17.04
CA PRO A 119 -12.53 -6.40 -15.63
C PRO A 119 -12.42 -7.92 -15.39
N ASP A 120 -12.96 -8.74 -16.29
CA ASP A 120 -12.91 -10.21 -16.24
C ASP A 120 -11.50 -10.77 -16.52
N LYS A 121 -10.65 -10.02 -17.21
CA LYS A 121 -9.26 -10.42 -17.55
C LYS A 121 -8.21 -10.01 -16.53
N VAL A 122 -8.57 -9.16 -15.56
CA VAL A 122 -7.65 -8.64 -14.54
C VAL A 122 -6.91 -9.78 -13.82
N GLY A 123 -7.64 -10.77 -13.31
CA GLY A 123 -7.07 -11.89 -12.57
C GLY A 123 -6.07 -12.71 -13.40
N THR A 124 -6.42 -13.05 -14.62
CA THR A 124 -5.53 -13.82 -15.52
C THR A 124 -4.25 -13.05 -15.82
N ARG A 125 -4.38 -11.75 -16.14
CA ARG A 125 -3.23 -10.91 -16.45
C ARG A 125 -2.27 -10.75 -15.29
N LEU A 126 -2.80 -10.52 -14.08
CA LEU A 126 -1.98 -10.42 -12.88
C LEU A 126 -1.30 -11.75 -12.51
N GLN A 127 -1.95 -12.89 -12.75
CA GLN A 127 -1.32 -14.20 -12.57
C GLN A 127 -0.16 -14.42 -13.54
N GLU A 128 -0.31 -14.05 -14.82
CA GLU A 128 0.79 -14.09 -15.80
C GLU A 128 1.98 -13.22 -15.35
N LEU A 129 1.70 -12.01 -14.86
CA LEU A 129 2.73 -11.11 -14.32
C LEU A 129 3.42 -11.69 -13.08
N ALA A 130 2.66 -12.33 -12.18
CA ALA A 130 3.22 -12.97 -11.00
C ALA A 130 4.16 -14.13 -11.38
N VAL A 131 3.78 -14.96 -12.36
CA VAL A 131 4.64 -16.03 -12.90
C VAL A 131 5.92 -15.44 -13.49
N LYS A 132 5.80 -14.38 -14.29
CA LYS A 132 6.96 -13.71 -14.90
C LYS A 132 7.91 -13.13 -13.84
N PHE A 133 7.39 -12.54 -12.76
CA PHE A 133 8.23 -12.07 -11.65
C PHE A 133 9.01 -13.21 -10.98
N ILE A 134 8.41 -14.40 -10.85
CA ILE A 134 9.10 -15.58 -10.35
C ILE A 134 10.21 -16.03 -11.30
N GLU A 135 9.94 -16.05 -12.61
CA GLU A 135 10.92 -16.40 -13.66
C GLU A 135 12.09 -15.40 -13.68
N ASP A 136 11.81 -14.12 -13.52
CA ASP A 136 12.81 -13.04 -13.42
C ASP A 136 13.56 -13.07 -12.09
N GLY A 137 13.15 -13.90 -11.14
CA GLY A 137 13.83 -14.16 -9.89
C GLY A 137 13.74 -13.01 -8.91
N VAL A 138 12.58 -12.39 -8.69
CA VAL A 138 12.38 -11.39 -7.63
C VAL A 138 12.63 -12.01 -6.25
N ALA A 139 13.21 -11.22 -5.34
CA ALA A 139 13.48 -11.64 -3.96
C ALA A 139 12.24 -11.50 -3.06
N GLY A 140 11.34 -10.60 -3.40
CA GLY A 140 10.10 -10.33 -2.68
C GLY A 140 9.19 -9.42 -3.49
N VAL A 141 7.96 -9.24 -3.05
CA VAL A 141 6.94 -8.47 -3.76
C VAL A 141 6.22 -7.52 -2.81
N VAL A 142 6.07 -6.26 -3.23
CA VAL A 142 5.10 -5.31 -2.68
C VAL A 142 3.88 -5.34 -3.59
N PHE A 143 2.72 -5.65 -3.02
CA PHE A 143 1.49 -5.86 -3.76
C PHE A 143 0.36 -4.98 -3.22
N HIS A 144 -0.16 -4.08 -4.06
CA HIS A 144 -1.45 -3.43 -3.80
C HIS A 144 -2.57 -4.33 -4.30
N PRO A 145 -3.44 -4.86 -3.41
CA PRO A 145 -4.54 -5.71 -3.81
C PRO A 145 -5.53 -5.01 -4.75
N VAL A 146 -6.09 -5.76 -5.68
CA VAL A 146 -7.21 -5.30 -6.52
C VAL A 146 -8.39 -4.96 -5.60
N ASP A 147 -9.00 -3.78 -5.77
CA ASP A 147 -10.11 -3.31 -4.93
C ASP A 147 -11.25 -2.65 -5.71
N TYR A 148 -11.28 -2.86 -7.05
CA TYR A 148 -12.20 -2.16 -7.95
C TYR A 148 -13.14 -3.09 -8.74
N CYS A 149 -13.24 -4.35 -8.36
CA CYS A 149 -14.15 -5.32 -9.01
C CYS A 149 -14.75 -6.32 -7.99
N PRO A 150 -15.88 -6.95 -8.30
CA PRO A 150 -16.59 -7.84 -7.37
C PRO A 150 -15.81 -9.09 -6.97
N ASN A 151 -14.92 -9.60 -7.84
CA ASN A 151 -14.12 -10.80 -7.62
C ASN A 151 -12.74 -10.52 -7.02
N ALA A 152 -12.50 -9.29 -6.56
CA ALA A 152 -11.19 -8.83 -6.08
C ALA A 152 -10.55 -9.75 -5.04
N ALA A 153 -11.30 -10.17 -4.01
CA ALA A 153 -10.78 -11.03 -2.96
C ALA A 153 -10.28 -12.39 -3.48
N ARG A 154 -10.98 -13.00 -4.45
CA ARG A 154 -10.54 -14.24 -5.09
C ARG A 154 -9.27 -14.02 -5.90
N ILE A 155 -9.25 -12.98 -6.73
CA ILE A 155 -8.09 -12.61 -7.55
C ILE A 155 -6.86 -12.39 -6.67
N ASN A 156 -6.99 -11.61 -5.61
CA ASN A 156 -5.90 -11.30 -4.69
C ASN A 156 -5.32 -12.56 -4.03
N ARG A 157 -6.18 -13.47 -3.54
CA ARG A 157 -5.73 -14.75 -2.96
C ARG A 157 -4.99 -15.63 -3.98
N GLU A 158 -5.47 -15.69 -5.22
CA GLU A 158 -4.84 -16.45 -6.29
C GLU A 158 -3.44 -15.92 -6.60
N ILE A 159 -3.28 -14.60 -6.74
CA ILE A 159 -2.00 -13.93 -7.00
C ILE A 159 -1.01 -14.18 -5.86
N VAL A 160 -1.42 -13.91 -4.61
CA VAL A 160 -0.58 -14.16 -3.44
C VAL A 160 -0.20 -15.63 -3.34
N GLY A 161 -1.15 -16.55 -3.62
CA GLY A 161 -0.91 -17.99 -3.64
C GLY A 161 0.19 -18.42 -4.62
N VAL A 162 0.36 -17.70 -5.75
CA VAL A 162 1.45 -17.96 -6.71
C VAL A 162 2.81 -17.68 -6.04
N PHE A 163 2.97 -16.55 -5.38
CA PHE A 163 4.22 -16.17 -4.68
C PHE A 163 4.51 -17.04 -3.47
N VAL A 164 3.48 -17.33 -2.65
CA VAL A 164 3.62 -18.21 -1.46
C VAL A 164 4.12 -19.59 -1.85
N ARG A 165 3.58 -20.20 -2.91
CA ARG A 165 4.06 -21.50 -3.42
C ARG A 165 5.50 -21.46 -3.92
N ALA A 166 5.96 -20.30 -4.39
CA ALA A 166 7.33 -20.07 -4.81
C ALA A 166 8.27 -19.67 -3.66
N ASN A 167 7.76 -19.61 -2.42
CA ASN A 167 8.48 -19.10 -1.24
C ASN A 167 9.01 -17.67 -1.40
N ILE A 168 8.26 -16.82 -2.12
CA ILE A 168 8.56 -15.40 -2.29
C ILE A 168 7.69 -14.61 -1.33
N PRO A 169 8.28 -13.83 -0.42
CA PRO A 169 7.55 -13.02 0.54
C PRO A 169 6.75 -11.90 -0.15
N VAL A 170 5.57 -11.63 0.39
CA VAL A 170 4.67 -10.57 -0.08
C VAL A 170 4.35 -9.64 1.08
N VAL A 171 4.47 -8.34 0.83
CA VAL A 171 3.95 -7.27 1.69
C VAL A 171 2.79 -6.60 0.98
N LEU A 172 1.65 -6.51 1.64
CA LEU A 172 0.48 -5.82 1.14
C LEU A 172 0.64 -4.31 1.32
N LEU A 173 0.20 -3.55 0.32
CA LEU A 173 0.21 -2.09 0.33
C LEU A 173 -1.22 -1.57 0.41
N ASP A 174 -1.48 -0.68 1.38
CA ASP A 174 -2.71 0.12 1.54
C ASP A 174 -3.98 -0.66 1.90
N CYS A 175 -4.18 -1.88 1.42
CA CYS A 175 -5.37 -2.66 1.76
C CYS A 175 -5.10 -4.17 1.91
N ASP A 176 -6.01 -4.84 2.62
CA ASP A 176 -6.02 -6.27 2.89
C ASP A 176 -6.62 -7.06 1.71
N LEU A 177 -6.31 -8.37 1.65
CA LEU A 177 -6.78 -9.28 0.59
C LEU A 177 -8.30 -9.51 0.59
N GLU A 178 -8.90 -9.58 1.78
CA GLU A 178 -10.29 -10.04 1.95
C GLU A 178 -11.26 -8.92 2.26
N HIS A 179 -10.73 -7.69 2.36
CA HIS A 179 -11.57 -6.57 2.73
C HIS A 179 -12.22 -6.74 4.12
N THR A 180 -11.70 -7.63 4.94
CA THR A 180 -12.07 -7.81 6.34
C THR A 180 -11.09 -7.07 7.25
N MET A 181 -11.40 -7.01 8.54
CA MET A 181 -10.50 -6.43 9.55
C MET A 181 -9.34 -7.38 9.93
N GLN A 182 -9.27 -8.57 9.30
CA GLN A 182 -8.25 -9.58 9.57
C GLN A 182 -7.34 -9.70 8.34
N SER A 183 -6.08 -9.35 8.50
CA SER A 183 -5.08 -9.57 7.46
C SER A 183 -4.93 -11.06 7.22
N GLY A 184 -5.13 -11.53 6.04
CA GLY A 184 -4.99 -12.94 5.64
C GLY A 184 -3.62 -13.60 5.94
N GLY A 185 -2.97 -13.20 7.03
CA GLY A 185 -1.68 -13.74 7.48
C GLY A 185 -0.45 -13.12 6.81
N LEU A 186 -0.60 -11.97 6.14
CA LEU A 186 0.48 -11.23 5.47
C LEU A 186 0.81 -9.91 6.17
N ASP A 187 2.02 -9.41 5.92
CA ASP A 187 2.39 -8.06 6.33
C ASP A 187 1.59 -7.04 5.53
N LEU A 188 1.16 -5.97 6.20
CA LEU A 188 0.40 -4.87 5.62
C LEU A 188 1.01 -3.54 6.04
N VAL A 189 1.22 -2.65 5.07
CA VAL A 189 1.66 -1.27 5.29
C VAL A 189 0.65 -0.34 4.63
N GLY A 190 0.15 0.64 5.38
CA GLY A 190 -0.83 1.60 4.88
C GLY A 190 -1.20 2.65 5.92
N ILE A 191 -2.41 3.19 5.79
CA ILE A 191 -2.96 4.21 6.68
C ILE A 191 -4.31 3.75 7.27
N ASP A 192 -4.76 4.41 8.33
CA ASP A 192 -6.13 4.23 8.83
C ASP A 192 -7.12 5.07 8.02
N ASN A 193 -7.80 4.42 7.08
CA ASN A 193 -8.81 5.07 6.25
C ASN A 193 -10.09 5.45 7.03
N VAL A 194 -10.34 4.86 8.21
CA VAL A 194 -11.42 5.31 9.11
C VAL A 194 -11.04 6.64 9.75
N GLU A 195 -9.79 6.75 10.22
CA GLU A 195 -9.26 8.01 10.76
C GLU A 195 -9.27 9.14 9.71
N VAL A 196 -8.92 8.82 8.45
CA VAL A 196 -8.99 9.79 7.33
C VAL A 196 -10.40 10.35 7.18
N GLY A 197 -11.41 9.48 7.13
CA GLY A 197 -12.80 9.90 7.03
C GLY A 197 -13.27 10.71 8.24
N TRP A 198 -12.84 10.30 9.43
CA TRP A 198 -13.14 10.99 10.67
C TRP A 198 -12.54 12.40 10.72
N LYS A 199 -11.27 12.58 10.35
CA LYS A 199 -10.60 13.89 10.27
C LYS A 199 -11.36 14.85 9.35
N LEU A 200 -11.75 14.40 8.17
CA LEU A 200 -12.52 15.21 7.23
C LEU A 200 -13.91 15.55 7.76
N GLY A 201 -14.59 14.56 8.35
CA GLY A 201 -15.90 14.76 8.96
C GLY A 201 -15.89 15.78 10.08
N ARG A 202 -14.97 15.64 11.03
CA ARG A 202 -14.76 16.60 12.11
C ARG A 202 -14.50 18.00 11.59
N HIS A 203 -13.60 18.12 10.61
CA HIS A 203 -13.24 19.41 10.03
C HIS A 203 -14.45 20.13 9.42
N VAL A 204 -15.24 19.45 8.56
CA VAL A 204 -16.37 20.12 7.91
C VAL A 204 -17.53 20.40 8.89
N ILE A 205 -17.74 19.57 9.91
CA ILE A 205 -18.73 19.78 10.97
C ILE A 205 -18.36 21.00 11.82
N GLU A 206 -17.09 21.16 12.19
CA GLU A 206 -16.55 22.30 12.92
C GLU A 206 -16.67 23.61 12.10
N ARG A 207 -16.66 23.50 10.76
CA ARG A 207 -16.94 24.62 9.84
C ARG A 207 -18.46 24.90 9.65
N GLY A 208 -19.30 24.22 10.40
CA GLY A 208 -20.75 24.47 10.42
C GLY A 208 -21.58 23.60 9.49
N ALA A 209 -20.95 22.67 8.74
CA ALA A 209 -21.71 21.78 7.86
C ALA A 209 -22.65 20.86 8.66
N ARG A 210 -23.88 20.71 8.15
CA ARG A 210 -24.91 19.82 8.71
C ARG A 210 -25.36 18.78 7.67
N ARG A 211 -25.45 19.13 6.42
CA ARG A 211 -25.78 18.25 5.30
C ARG A 211 -24.52 17.90 4.55
N ILE A 212 -23.98 16.73 4.81
CA ILE A 212 -22.68 16.29 4.25
C ILE A 212 -22.95 15.25 3.16
N LEU A 213 -22.41 15.46 1.98
CA LEU A 213 -22.46 14.51 0.86
C LEU A 213 -21.11 13.86 0.68
N PHE A 214 -21.02 12.54 0.85
CA PHE A 214 -19.83 11.77 0.50
C PHE A 214 -19.90 11.35 -0.97
N VAL A 215 -18.89 11.74 -1.76
CA VAL A 215 -18.84 11.44 -3.21
C VAL A 215 -17.71 10.48 -3.52
N LYS A 216 -18.06 9.36 -4.20
CA LYS A 216 -17.14 8.29 -4.58
C LYS A 216 -17.29 7.92 -6.05
N ARG A 217 -16.28 7.26 -6.64
CA ARG A 217 -16.31 6.73 -8.02
C ARG A 217 -16.48 5.22 -8.10
N THR A 218 -16.36 4.52 -6.97
CA THR A 218 -16.48 3.07 -6.93
C THR A 218 -17.21 2.62 -5.67
N GLU A 219 -17.97 1.54 -5.80
CA GLU A 219 -18.59 0.84 -4.68
C GLU A 219 -17.66 -0.23 -4.07
N TRP A 220 -16.64 -0.64 -4.80
CA TRP A 220 -15.85 -1.83 -4.47
C TRP A 220 -14.71 -1.54 -3.50
N SER A 221 -14.09 -0.35 -3.55
CA SER A 221 -12.93 -0.04 -2.73
C SER A 221 -13.25 -0.04 -1.23
N VAL A 222 -12.52 -0.88 -0.51
CA VAL A 222 -12.61 -0.98 0.97
C VAL A 222 -12.17 0.28 1.64
N ASN A 223 -11.09 0.89 1.14
CA ASN A 223 -10.56 2.12 1.70
C ASN A 223 -11.58 3.25 1.58
N VAL A 224 -12.29 3.33 0.45
CA VAL A 224 -13.39 4.30 0.26
C VAL A 224 -14.55 4.04 1.24
N ARG A 225 -14.91 2.78 1.48
CA ARG A 225 -15.93 2.43 2.49
C ARG A 225 -15.49 2.77 3.91
N LYS A 226 -14.22 2.51 4.25
CA LYS A 226 -13.64 2.89 5.56
C LYS A 226 -13.65 4.41 5.75
N ARG A 227 -13.33 5.21 4.71
CA ARG A 227 -13.43 6.68 4.74
C ARG A 227 -14.87 7.14 5.01
N LEU A 228 -15.85 6.55 4.33
CA LEU A 228 -17.27 6.84 4.60
C LEU A 228 -17.67 6.44 6.03
N MET A 229 -17.21 5.30 6.52
CA MET A 229 -17.45 4.88 7.91
C MET A 229 -16.89 5.91 8.90
N GLY A 230 -15.66 6.34 8.71
CA GLY A 230 -15.04 7.37 9.55
C GLY A 230 -15.78 8.70 9.52
N LEU A 231 -16.25 9.12 8.34
CA LEU A 231 -17.08 10.30 8.19
C LEU A 231 -18.41 10.17 8.97
N LYS A 232 -19.08 9.03 8.88
CA LYS A 232 -20.30 8.74 9.64
C LYS A 232 -20.03 8.73 11.16
N ASN A 233 -18.93 8.11 11.60
CA ASN A 233 -18.50 8.13 13.00
C ASN A 233 -18.26 9.55 13.52
N ALA A 234 -17.68 10.44 12.68
CA ALA A 234 -17.48 11.85 13.05
C ALA A 234 -18.80 12.62 13.22
N ALA A 235 -19.85 12.21 12.52
CA ALA A 235 -21.19 12.79 12.60
C ALA A 235 -22.02 12.20 13.75
N GLU A 236 -21.64 11.04 14.28
CA GLU A 236 -22.33 10.36 15.37
C GLU A 236 -22.35 11.25 16.63
N GLY A 237 -23.51 11.39 17.24
CA GLY A 237 -23.71 12.27 18.39
C GLY A 237 -23.77 13.79 18.06
N CYS A 238 -23.51 14.19 16.82
CA CYS A 238 -23.63 15.58 16.40
C CYS A 238 -25.09 15.92 15.99
N ARG A 239 -25.78 16.70 16.81
CA ARG A 239 -27.18 17.03 16.58
C ARG A 239 -27.41 17.71 15.23
N GLY A 240 -28.32 17.17 14.42
CA GLY A 240 -28.72 17.75 13.13
C GLY A 240 -27.72 17.56 11.99
N VAL A 241 -26.70 16.71 12.16
CA VAL A 241 -25.78 16.35 11.08
C VAL A 241 -26.29 15.12 10.34
N GLU A 242 -26.39 15.22 9.03
CA GLU A 242 -26.79 14.12 8.11
C GLU A 242 -25.66 13.84 7.13
N VAL A 243 -25.30 12.56 6.94
CA VAL A 243 -24.33 12.09 5.96
C VAL A 243 -25.02 11.22 4.92
N CYS A 244 -25.01 11.68 3.67
CA CYS A 244 -25.48 10.92 2.52
C CYS A 244 -24.31 10.52 1.63
N GLU A 245 -24.50 9.51 0.78
CA GLU A 245 -23.47 9.10 -0.20
C GLU A 245 -23.98 9.17 -1.64
N HIS A 246 -23.05 9.35 -2.59
CA HIS A 246 -23.34 9.39 -4.01
C HIS A 246 -22.20 8.77 -4.82
N LEU A 247 -22.56 7.93 -5.80
CA LEU A 247 -21.65 7.39 -6.79
C LEU A 247 -21.63 8.31 -8.01
N LEU A 248 -20.51 9.01 -8.23
CA LEU A 248 -20.41 10.09 -9.21
C LEU A 248 -20.69 9.64 -10.65
N ASP A 249 -20.26 8.41 -11.00
CA ASP A 249 -20.43 7.87 -12.37
C ASP A 249 -21.82 7.27 -12.60
N ALA A 250 -22.65 7.10 -11.55
CA ALA A 250 -24.01 6.60 -11.66
C ALA A 250 -24.96 7.68 -12.16
N GLY A 251 -25.54 7.50 -13.34
CA GLY A 251 -26.45 8.44 -13.96
C GLY A 251 -25.79 9.69 -14.58
N GLY A 252 -24.46 9.74 -14.58
CA GLY A 252 -23.71 10.81 -15.23
C GLY A 252 -23.72 12.17 -14.52
N LYS A 253 -23.11 13.17 -15.17
CA LYS A 253 -22.95 14.53 -14.64
C LYS A 253 -24.28 15.23 -14.34
N ASP A 254 -25.30 15.01 -15.16
CA ASP A 254 -26.61 15.64 -14.99
C ASP A 254 -27.35 15.14 -13.75
N ALA A 255 -27.21 13.86 -13.41
CA ALA A 255 -27.76 13.30 -12.18
C ALA A 255 -27.13 13.96 -10.94
N PHE A 256 -25.81 14.15 -10.96
CA PHE A 256 -25.10 14.84 -9.90
C PHE A 256 -25.52 16.32 -9.78
N LEU A 257 -25.65 17.05 -10.88
CA LEU A 257 -26.12 18.44 -10.88
C LEU A 257 -27.55 18.56 -10.31
N LYS A 258 -28.45 17.65 -10.67
CA LYS A 258 -29.80 17.58 -10.09
C LYS A 258 -29.76 17.27 -8.58
N LEU A 259 -28.84 16.39 -8.16
CA LEU A 259 -28.65 16.05 -6.74
C LEU A 259 -28.19 17.28 -5.94
N LEU A 260 -27.20 18.05 -6.44
CA LEU A 260 -26.72 19.27 -5.79
C LEU A 260 -27.81 20.30 -5.59
N LYS A 261 -28.68 20.49 -6.59
CA LYS A 261 -29.83 21.41 -6.49
C LYS A 261 -30.89 20.93 -5.47
N ARG A 262 -31.15 19.62 -5.42
CA ARG A 262 -32.18 19.05 -4.55
C ARG A 262 -31.74 18.93 -3.08
N ARG A 263 -30.50 18.46 -2.84
CA ARG A 263 -29.99 18.17 -1.49
C ARG A 263 -29.35 19.39 -0.83
N CYS A 264 -28.87 20.35 -1.62
CA CYS A 264 -28.17 21.53 -1.14
C CYS A 264 -27.18 21.22 -0.02
N PRO A 265 -26.14 20.35 -0.26
CA PRO A 265 -25.22 19.99 0.79
C PRO A 265 -24.43 21.22 1.25
N ASP A 266 -24.14 21.29 2.55
CA ASP A 266 -23.24 22.30 3.13
C ASP A 266 -21.78 21.94 2.91
N ALA A 267 -21.48 20.62 2.84
CA ALA A 267 -20.14 20.11 2.52
C ALA A 267 -20.20 18.87 1.63
N ILE A 268 -19.20 18.74 0.77
CA ILE A 268 -18.96 17.55 -0.06
C ILE A 268 -17.58 17.00 0.30
N VAL A 269 -17.57 15.81 0.88
CA VAL A 269 -16.33 15.06 1.17
C VAL A 269 -16.14 14.01 0.08
N CYS A 270 -15.03 14.08 -0.61
CA CYS A 270 -14.73 13.24 -1.76
C CYS A 270 -13.78 12.11 -1.42
N SER A 271 -13.94 10.96 -2.07
CA SER A 271 -13.09 9.79 -1.84
C SER A 271 -11.62 9.97 -2.25
N SER A 272 -11.32 10.98 -3.10
CA SER A 272 -9.95 11.37 -3.49
C SER A 272 -9.93 12.80 -4.02
N ASP A 273 -8.74 13.37 -4.19
CA ASP A 273 -8.54 14.73 -4.74
C ASP A 273 -9.00 14.82 -6.20
N ALA A 274 -8.79 13.79 -7.01
CA ALA A 274 -9.29 13.75 -8.39
C ALA A 274 -10.84 13.81 -8.46
N VAL A 275 -11.52 13.15 -7.52
CA VAL A 275 -12.98 13.24 -7.38
C VAL A 275 -13.38 14.64 -6.94
N ALA A 276 -12.67 15.22 -5.97
CA ALA A 276 -12.94 16.55 -5.45
C ALA A 276 -12.75 17.64 -6.52
N ALA A 277 -11.68 17.55 -7.30
CA ALA A 277 -11.45 18.47 -8.42
C ALA A 277 -12.57 18.43 -9.48
N ASN A 278 -13.08 17.21 -9.76
CA ASN A 278 -14.25 17.07 -10.65
C ASN A 278 -15.52 17.66 -10.02
N VAL A 279 -15.73 17.44 -8.72
CA VAL A 279 -16.86 17.99 -7.96
C VAL A 279 -16.81 19.52 -7.93
N LEU A 280 -15.64 20.14 -7.73
CA LEU A 280 -15.49 21.61 -7.81
C LEU A 280 -15.98 22.16 -9.16
N LYS A 281 -15.54 21.55 -10.28
CA LYS A 281 -16.00 21.94 -11.63
C LYS A 281 -17.51 21.74 -11.85
N LEU A 282 -18.09 20.71 -11.26
CA LEU A 282 -19.52 20.46 -11.36
C LEU A 282 -20.34 21.40 -10.46
N ALA A 283 -19.84 21.74 -9.28
CA ALA A 283 -20.44 22.73 -8.39
C ALA A 283 -20.49 24.11 -9.06
N GLU A 284 -19.38 24.54 -9.67
CA GLU A 284 -19.32 25.79 -10.45
C GLU A 284 -20.35 25.81 -11.59
N LYS A 285 -20.48 24.72 -12.36
CA LYS A 285 -21.53 24.57 -13.39
C LYS A 285 -22.95 24.62 -12.85
N ALA A 286 -23.14 24.24 -11.58
CA ALA A 286 -24.41 24.35 -10.87
C ALA A 286 -24.66 25.76 -10.30
N GLY A 287 -23.74 26.72 -10.53
CA GLY A 287 -23.78 28.07 -9.97
C GLY A 287 -23.46 28.13 -8.48
N LYS A 288 -22.67 27.13 -7.96
CA LYS A 288 -22.24 27.10 -6.58
C LYS A 288 -20.73 27.28 -6.48
N SER A 289 -20.31 28.20 -5.61
CA SER A 289 -18.91 28.46 -5.32
C SER A 289 -18.44 27.74 -4.05
N SER A 290 -17.23 27.26 -4.07
CA SER A 290 -16.54 26.76 -2.87
C SER A 290 -15.52 27.84 -2.43
N PRO A 291 -15.43 28.16 -1.14
CA PRO A 291 -16.13 27.58 0.03
C PRO A 291 -17.46 28.26 0.38
N HIS A 292 -17.93 29.27 -0.39
CA HIS A 292 -19.05 30.14 0.03
C HIS A 292 -20.40 29.41 0.08
N ASP A 293 -20.73 28.64 -0.96
CA ASP A 293 -22.00 27.92 -1.06
C ASP A 293 -21.88 26.46 -0.61
N VAL A 294 -20.69 25.87 -0.73
CA VAL A 294 -20.42 24.48 -0.35
C VAL A 294 -18.95 24.27 -0.04
N LEU A 295 -18.67 23.62 1.08
CA LEU A 295 -17.30 23.18 1.40
C LEU A 295 -16.95 21.94 0.57
N VAL A 296 -15.72 21.85 0.05
CA VAL A 296 -15.27 20.67 -0.68
C VAL A 296 -13.94 20.18 -0.10
N ALA A 297 -13.84 18.87 0.19
CA ALA A 297 -12.64 18.28 0.71
C ALA A 297 -12.32 16.94 0.02
N GLY A 298 -11.04 16.63 -0.13
CA GLY A 298 -10.51 15.44 -0.78
C GLY A 298 -9.63 14.59 0.12
N VAL A 299 -8.92 13.64 -0.51
CA VAL A 299 -7.93 12.76 0.13
C VAL A 299 -6.79 12.55 -0.84
N ASN A 300 -5.57 12.53 -0.36
CA ASN A 300 -4.27 12.12 -0.89
C ASN A 300 -3.22 13.24 -0.86
N ASP A 301 -3.59 14.50 -0.98
CA ASP A 301 -2.72 15.68 -1.17
C ASP A 301 -1.80 15.56 -2.39
N VAL A 302 -2.34 15.06 -3.52
CA VAL A 302 -1.63 15.03 -4.79
C VAL A 302 -1.63 16.42 -5.46
N GLU A 303 -0.83 16.60 -6.50
CA GLU A 303 -0.61 17.90 -7.16
C GLU A 303 -1.91 18.64 -7.49
N ILE A 304 -2.94 17.92 -7.97
CA ILE A 304 -4.24 18.50 -8.31
C ILE A 304 -4.88 19.26 -7.16
N ALA A 305 -4.63 18.86 -5.90
CA ALA A 305 -5.17 19.54 -4.73
C ALA A 305 -4.63 20.96 -4.56
N ARG A 306 -3.44 21.22 -5.06
CA ARG A 306 -2.76 22.54 -4.97
C ARG A 306 -3.12 23.45 -6.14
N ILE A 307 -3.34 22.87 -7.33
CA ILE A 307 -3.56 23.64 -8.57
C ILE A 307 -5.03 23.92 -8.85
N THR A 308 -5.97 23.30 -8.14
CA THR A 308 -7.39 23.65 -8.23
C THR A 308 -7.66 25.06 -7.71
N SER A 309 -8.70 25.71 -8.25
CA SER A 309 -9.22 26.98 -7.74
C SER A 309 -10.68 26.80 -7.34
N PRO A 310 -10.98 26.91 -6.02
CA PRO A 310 -10.07 27.11 -4.88
C PRO A 310 -9.13 25.92 -4.65
N SER A 311 -7.98 26.17 -3.98
CA SER A 311 -7.08 25.10 -3.57
C SER A 311 -7.75 24.16 -2.57
N LEU A 312 -7.50 22.84 -2.70
CA LEU A 312 -8.31 21.80 -2.07
C LEU A 312 -7.81 21.42 -0.67
N THR A 313 -8.70 21.51 0.31
CA THR A 313 -8.52 20.86 1.62
C THR A 313 -8.54 19.34 1.43
N THR A 314 -7.56 18.66 2.02
CA THR A 314 -7.37 17.23 1.80
C THR A 314 -6.66 16.58 2.99
N VAL A 315 -6.71 15.24 3.09
CA VAL A 315 -5.87 14.48 4.01
C VAL A 315 -4.67 13.94 3.25
N ARG A 316 -3.46 14.35 3.66
CA ARG A 316 -2.18 13.88 3.10
C ARG A 316 -1.86 12.49 3.57
N GLN A 317 -1.49 11.63 2.62
CA GLN A 317 -0.86 10.35 2.90
C GLN A 317 0.67 10.51 2.87
N PRO A 318 1.40 9.92 3.84
CA PRO A 318 2.86 10.04 3.92
C PRO A 318 3.54 9.07 2.95
N CYS A 319 3.56 9.37 1.63
CA CYS A 319 4.01 8.45 0.58
C CYS A 319 5.45 7.94 0.81
N ALA A 320 6.37 8.81 1.22
CA ALA A 320 7.76 8.44 1.50
C ALA A 320 7.88 7.45 2.67
N ASP A 321 7.12 7.70 3.77
CA ASP A 321 7.12 6.81 4.93
C ASP A 321 6.45 5.47 4.60
N ILE A 322 5.38 5.48 3.80
CA ILE A 322 4.72 4.25 3.30
C ILE A 322 5.70 3.42 2.48
N ALA A 323 6.42 4.04 1.55
CA ALA A 323 7.41 3.37 0.71
C ALA A 323 8.53 2.75 1.54
N ARG A 324 9.12 3.53 2.45
CA ARG A 324 10.18 3.08 3.36
C ARG A 324 9.70 1.92 4.23
N ALA A 325 8.56 2.06 4.88
CA ALA A 325 7.98 1.00 5.71
C ALA A 325 7.68 -0.28 4.91
N ALA A 326 7.22 -0.17 3.66
CA ALA A 326 6.95 -1.32 2.79
C ALA A 326 8.23 -2.08 2.46
N ILE A 327 9.30 -1.39 2.06
CA ILE A 327 10.59 -2.02 1.71
C ILE A 327 11.27 -2.60 2.94
N GLU A 328 11.35 -1.87 4.04
CA GLU A 328 11.91 -2.37 5.31
C GLU A 328 11.14 -3.59 5.85
N THR A 329 9.80 -3.58 5.73
CA THR A 329 8.96 -4.72 6.12
C THR A 329 9.22 -5.92 5.22
N LEU A 330 9.38 -5.73 3.91
CA LEU A 330 9.69 -6.79 2.97
C LEU A 330 11.08 -7.39 3.26
N GLU A 331 12.09 -6.57 3.50
CA GLU A 331 13.44 -7.03 3.87
C GLU A 331 13.42 -7.77 5.21
N TRP A 332 12.68 -7.24 6.18
CA TRP A 332 12.51 -7.93 7.44
C TRP A 332 11.81 -9.28 7.25
N ARG A 333 10.77 -9.37 6.40
CA ARG A 333 10.08 -10.63 6.08
C ARG A 333 10.99 -11.64 5.39
N MET A 334 11.78 -11.21 4.41
CA MET A 334 12.81 -12.04 3.78
C MET A 334 13.75 -12.63 4.84
N ALA A 335 14.06 -11.82 5.81
CA ALA A 335 14.92 -12.16 6.90
C ALA A 335 14.24 -13.03 7.98
N ASN A 336 12.92 -12.97 8.16
CA ASN A 336 12.15 -13.65 9.21
C ASN A 336 10.89 -14.32 8.66
N PRO A 337 11.01 -15.32 7.76
CA PRO A 337 9.85 -15.87 7.04
C PRO A 337 8.81 -16.55 7.94
N GLY A 338 9.21 -17.04 9.11
CA GLY A 338 8.32 -17.68 10.08
C GLY A 338 7.75 -16.75 11.16
N ALA A 339 8.06 -15.45 11.11
CA ALA A 339 7.55 -14.51 12.12
C ALA A 339 6.08 -14.17 11.88
N LYS A 340 5.39 -13.69 12.94
CA LYS A 340 4.01 -13.22 12.82
C LYS A 340 3.92 -12.04 11.86
N PRO A 341 2.82 -11.89 11.13
CA PRO A 341 2.57 -10.73 10.28
C PRO A 341 2.62 -9.41 11.06
N ARG A 342 3.06 -8.36 10.37
CA ARG A 342 3.10 -6.99 10.88
C ARG A 342 2.05 -6.15 10.18
N HIS A 343 1.39 -5.29 10.94
CA HIS A 343 0.52 -4.24 10.41
C HIS A 343 1.11 -2.91 10.80
N ILE A 344 1.59 -2.17 9.82
CA ILE A 344 2.17 -0.84 9.99
C ILE A 344 1.16 0.16 9.47
N CYS A 345 0.61 0.94 10.39
CA CYS A 345 -0.32 2.01 10.12
C CYS A 345 0.39 3.34 10.31
N LEU A 346 0.49 4.14 9.25
CA LEU A 346 1.21 5.40 9.25
C LEU A 346 0.25 6.58 9.49
N PRO A 347 0.68 7.62 10.22
CA PRO A 347 -0.17 8.76 10.53
C PRO A 347 -0.44 9.60 9.29
N THR A 348 -1.64 10.16 9.20
CA THR A 348 -2.06 11.07 8.14
C THR A 348 -2.21 12.49 8.67
N GLU A 349 -2.14 13.49 7.78
CA GLU A 349 -2.24 14.90 8.12
C GLU A 349 -3.39 15.59 7.37
N LEU A 350 -4.24 16.34 8.07
CA LEU A 350 -5.25 17.20 7.45
C LEU A 350 -4.60 18.51 6.98
N ILE A 351 -4.67 18.76 5.68
CA ILE A 351 -4.15 19.97 5.04
C ILE A 351 -5.33 20.87 4.69
N VAL A 352 -5.52 21.92 5.48
CA VAL A 352 -6.59 22.87 5.29
C VAL A 352 -6.20 23.92 4.25
N ARG A 353 -7.07 24.13 3.24
CA ARG A 353 -6.90 25.09 2.14
C ARG A 353 -8.20 25.84 1.86
N ASP A 354 -8.22 26.58 0.75
CA ASP A 354 -9.29 27.52 0.41
C ASP A 354 -10.66 26.89 0.23
N SER A 355 -10.74 25.64 -0.26
CA SER A 355 -12.01 24.95 -0.55
C SER A 355 -12.89 24.66 0.67
N THR A 356 -12.35 24.85 1.89
CA THR A 356 -13.13 24.83 3.13
C THR A 356 -12.94 26.12 3.94
N GLY A 357 -12.49 27.20 3.31
CA GLY A 357 -12.26 28.49 3.95
C GLY A 357 -11.00 28.51 4.80
N GLY A 358 -9.81 28.30 4.21
CA GLY A 358 -8.49 28.19 4.84
C GLY A 358 -8.24 29.11 6.05
N SER A 359 -7.12 28.99 6.72
CA SER A 359 -6.76 29.75 7.94
C SER A 359 -6.62 31.29 7.77
N GLY A 360 -7.07 31.83 6.65
CA GLY A 360 -6.89 33.23 6.23
C GLY A 360 -8.11 34.12 6.30
N ARG A 361 -9.06 33.90 7.24
CA ARG A 361 -10.09 34.91 7.60
C ARG A 361 -10.33 34.86 9.11
N THR A 362 -9.48 35.56 9.84
CA THR A 362 -9.85 36.22 11.09
C THR A 362 -10.53 37.54 10.73
#